data_f2cbac24f2c3707c6c275b75d467d1da
#
_entry.id   f2cbac24f2c3707c6c275b75d467d1da
#
_cell.length_a   1.000
_cell.length_b   1.000
_cell.length_c   1.000
_cell.angle_alpha   90.00
_cell.angle_beta   90.00
_cell.angle_gamma   90.00
#
_symmetry.space_group_name_H-M   'P 1'
#
loop_
_entity.id
_entity.type
_entity.pdbx_description
1 polymer ?
#
loop_
_entity_poly.entity_id
_entity_poly.type
_entity_poly.pdbx_seq_one_letter_code
_entity_poly.pdbx_strand_id
1 'polypeptide(L)'
;MKKLMLSLVSMALFLNLAQAQNLTLAFETRGGIMFDDNPHFYADYLNLCVNAGLAPGLKFVWRQRFTKPLTGSQPLNATDMVYLDYKVGNWTFSAGKQVLQCGGFEYDAAPIDIHFSTEFYSHIECYQLGVSVARQLGDYELVGQFCRSPYASMEAAENNALKAFNLLFRGPYGSGGWIPLYSANLFEVTPGKYSFQFSLGNRFEITRSLAFELDFIGRSAPGSLSLFRDMSAIAYVSIIPVEWCEIMVKGTFDRNDLWDNPMVEKGCSNFKVGLGAYFFPLKENKTVRLHCYYWHSSEGNFVQTGITWKPTLLNLDFARKNN
;
A
#
# COMPACT_ATOMS: atom_id res chain seq x y z
N MET A 1 -3.77 -34.01 1.30
CA MET A 1 -4.94 -33.13 1.43
C MET A 1 -4.67 -31.66 1.07
N LYS A 2 -3.69 -30.95 1.66
CA LYS A 2 -3.41 -29.54 1.35
C LYS A 2 -3.15 -29.25 -0.14
N LYS A 3 -2.38 -30.09 -0.84
CA LYS A 3 -2.09 -29.93 -2.29
C LYS A 3 -3.32 -30.15 -3.18
N LEU A 4 -4.20 -31.10 -2.82
CA LEU A 4 -5.44 -31.36 -3.55
C LEU A 4 -6.45 -30.20 -3.38
N MET A 5 -6.53 -29.66 -2.16
CA MET A 5 -7.39 -28.50 -1.86
C MET A 5 -6.92 -27.24 -2.59
N LEU A 6 -5.59 -27.01 -2.68
CA LEU A 6 -5.00 -25.90 -3.43
C LEU A 6 -5.28 -26.05 -4.94
N SER A 7 -5.18 -27.28 -5.49
CA SER A 7 -5.49 -27.58 -6.90
C SER A 7 -6.98 -27.37 -7.22
N LEU A 8 -7.89 -27.80 -6.32
CA LEU A 8 -9.33 -27.59 -6.50
C LEU A 8 -9.71 -26.11 -6.40
N VAL A 9 -9.13 -25.37 -5.49
CA VAL A 9 -9.34 -23.91 -5.37
C VAL A 9 -8.80 -23.19 -6.62
N SER A 10 -7.61 -23.57 -7.11
CA SER A 10 -7.07 -23.00 -8.35
C SER A 10 -7.97 -23.31 -9.55
N MET A 11 -8.45 -24.56 -9.68
CA MET A 11 -9.35 -24.95 -10.77
C MET A 11 -10.70 -24.24 -10.70
N ALA A 12 -11.28 -24.11 -9.50
CA ALA A 12 -12.51 -23.35 -9.29
C ALA A 12 -12.32 -21.86 -9.64
N LEU A 13 -11.17 -21.25 -9.27
CA LEU A 13 -10.82 -19.89 -9.65
C LEU A 13 -10.70 -19.75 -11.18
N PHE A 14 -10.02 -20.67 -11.86
CA PHE A 14 -9.90 -20.65 -13.33
C PHE A 14 -11.23 -20.80 -14.04
N LEU A 15 -12.14 -21.67 -13.55
CA LEU A 15 -13.49 -21.83 -14.09
C LEU A 15 -14.35 -20.58 -13.90
N ASN A 16 -14.24 -19.91 -12.75
CA ASN A 16 -14.96 -18.65 -12.51
C ASN A 16 -14.37 -17.48 -13.30
N LEU A 17 -13.06 -17.44 -13.52
CA LEU A 17 -12.42 -16.44 -14.39
C LEU A 17 -12.84 -16.60 -15.86
N ALA A 18 -13.11 -17.83 -16.31
CA ALA A 18 -13.65 -18.09 -17.65
C ALA A 18 -15.11 -17.61 -17.84
N GLN A 19 -15.83 -17.39 -16.73
CA GLN A 19 -17.20 -16.84 -16.71
C GLN A 19 -17.24 -15.38 -16.26
N ALA A 20 -16.09 -14.73 -16.08
CA ALA A 20 -16.01 -13.35 -15.64
C ALA A 20 -16.73 -12.41 -16.63
N GLN A 21 -17.44 -11.41 -16.10
CA GLN A 21 -18.06 -10.35 -16.90
C GLN A 21 -17.04 -9.41 -17.50
N ASN A 22 -15.94 -9.18 -16.79
CA ASN A 22 -14.78 -8.44 -17.26
C ASN A 22 -13.51 -9.02 -16.64
N LEU A 23 -12.39 -8.89 -17.34
CA LEU A 23 -11.08 -9.36 -16.89
C LEU A 23 -10.00 -8.37 -17.33
N THR A 24 -9.22 -7.87 -16.38
CA THR A 24 -8.05 -7.06 -16.63
C THR A 24 -6.80 -7.76 -16.11
N LEU A 25 -5.80 -7.92 -16.98
CA LEU A 25 -4.46 -8.36 -16.63
C LEU A 25 -3.48 -7.20 -16.85
N ALA A 26 -2.66 -6.93 -15.86
CA ALA A 26 -1.63 -5.90 -15.95
C ALA A 26 -0.33 -6.38 -15.32
N PHE A 27 0.79 -5.85 -15.80
CA PHE A 27 2.07 -5.92 -15.09
C PHE A 27 2.40 -4.60 -14.43
N GLU A 28 3.17 -4.67 -13.34
CA GLU A 28 3.83 -3.52 -12.74
C GLU A 28 5.31 -3.89 -12.55
N THR A 29 6.21 -3.09 -13.09
CA THR A 29 7.64 -3.29 -12.89
C THR A 29 8.35 -1.96 -12.63
N ARG A 30 9.35 -2.00 -11.76
CA ARG A 30 10.27 -0.89 -11.49
C ARG A 30 11.68 -1.44 -11.36
N GLY A 31 12.62 -0.81 -12.06
CA GLY A 31 14.04 -1.13 -11.94
C GLY A 31 14.91 0.02 -12.47
N GLY A 32 16.19 -0.05 -12.19
CA GLY A 32 17.14 0.99 -12.56
C GLY A 32 18.49 0.85 -11.88
N ILE A 33 19.10 1.98 -11.57
CA ILE A 33 20.40 2.08 -10.89
C ILE A 33 20.21 2.90 -9.62
N MET A 34 20.73 2.39 -8.52
CA MET A 34 20.91 3.10 -7.25
C MET A 34 22.38 3.52 -7.15
N PHE A 35 22.60 4.79 -6.89
CA PHE A 35 23.90 5.36 -6.57
C PHE A 35 23.90 5.71 -5.09
N ASP A 36 24.62 4.90 -4.34
CA ASP A 36 24.99 5.05 -2.95
C ASP A 36 26.50 4.82 -2.83
N ASP A 37 27.01 4.42 -1.67
CA ASP A 37 28.42 4.08 -1.49
C ASP A 37 28.87 2.91 -2.40
N ASN A 38 27.94 2.05 -2.84
CA ASN A 38 28.17 0.92 -3.75
C ASN A 38 27.14 0.89 -4.87
N PRO A 39 27.35 1.62 -5.97
CA PRO A 39 26.39 1.71 -7.08
C PRO A 39 25.98 0.33 -7.63
N HIS A 40 24.68 0.09 -7.74
CA HIS A 40 24.16 -1.21 -8.14
C HIS A 40 22.85 -1.11 -8.95
N PHE A 41 22.60 -2.12 -9.76
CA PHE A 41 21.30 -2.29 -10.41
C PHE A 41 20.26 -2.83 -9.42
N TYR A 42 19.04 -2.33 -9.50
CA TYR A 42 17.92 -2.83 -8.71
C TYR A 42 16.72 -3.20 -9.59
N ALA A 43 15.92 -4.13 -9.10
CA ALA A 43 14.62 -4.50 -9.66
C ALA A 43 13.68 -4.78 -8.48
N ASP A 44 12.98 -3.73 -8.01
CA ASP A 44 12.21 -3.81 -6.77
C ASP A 44 10.86 -4.48 -6.97
N TYR A 45 10.27 -4.28 -8.15
CA TYR A 45 8.92 -4.73 -8.44
C TYR A 45 8.85 -5.47 -9.77
N LEU A 46 8.23 -6.62 -9.73
CA LEU A 46 7.72 -7.36 -10.87
C LEU A 46 6.43 -8.04 -10.40
N ASN A 47 5.30 -7.38 -10.67
CA ASN A 47 3.99 -7.82 -10.19
C ASN A 47 3.09 -8.19 -11.36
N LEU A 48 2.32 -9.27 -11.19
CA LEU A 48 1.16 -9.59 -12.01
C LEU A 48 -0.09 -9.18 -11.25
N CYS A 49 -0.92 -8.37 -11.88
CA CYS A 49 -2.19 -7.89 -11.33
C CYS A 49 -3.36 -8.46 -12.14
N VAL A 50 -4.32 -9.06 -11.45
CA VAL A 50 -5.54 -9.61 -12.02
C VAL A 50 -6.73 -8.96 -11.32
N ASN A 51 -7.63 -8.38 -12.11
CA ASN A 51 -8.92 -7.89 -11.64
C ASN A 51 -10.01 -8.53 -12.49
N ALA A 52 -10.99 -9.19 -11.86
CA ALA A 52 -12.08 -9.84 -12.55
C ALA A 52 -13.42 -9.52 -11.89
N GLY A 53 -14.38 -9.05 -12.66
CA GLY A 53 -15.79 -8.97 -12.26
C GLY A 53 -16.45 -10.32 -12.46
N LEU A 54 -16.71 -11.06 -11.39
CA LEU A 54 -17.25 -12.43 -11.45
C LEU A 54 -18.77 -12.45 -11.62
N ALA A 55 -19.45 -11.47 -11.01
CA ALA A 55 -20.92 -11.30 -11.07
C ALA A 55 -21.24 -9.81 -10.76
N PRO A 56 -22.50 -9.38 -10.94
CA PRO A 56 -22.90 -8.03 -10.51
C PRO A 56 -22.55 -7.79 -9.04
N GLY A 57 -21.72 -6.78 -8.78
CA GLY A 57 -21.25 -6.43 -7.46
C GLY A 57 -20.12 -7.33 -6.91
N LEU A 58 -19.80 -8.46 -7.53
CA LEU A 58 -18.74 -9.37 -7.06
C LEU A 58 -17.47 -9.21 -7.89
N LYS A 59 -16.38 -8.79 -7.26
CA LYS A 59 -15.05 -8.58 -7.87
C LYS A 59 -14.00 -9.46 -7.19
N PHE A 60 -13.10 -10.02 -7.97
CA PHE A 60 -11.90 -10.71 -7.53
C PHE A 60 -10.68 -9.84 -7.84
N VAL A 61 -9.76 -9.74 -6.88
CA VAL A 61 -8.49 -9.03 -7.01
C VAL A 61 -7.36 -9.95 -6.62
N TRP A 62 -6.33 -10.03 -7.47
CA TRP A 62 -5.11 -10.75 -7.15
C TRP A 62 -3.89 -9.97 -7.64
N ARG A 63 -2.86 -9.87 -6.78
CA ARG A 63 -1.56 -9.26 -7.10
C ARG A 63 -0.45 -10.16 -6.60
N GLN A 64 0.30 -10.71 -7.53
CA GLN A 64 1.44 -11.58 -7.26
C GLN A 64 2.74 -10.80 -7.47
N ARG A 65 3.64 -10.83 -6.48
CA ARG A 65 4.97 -10.23 -6.55
C ARG A 65 6.00 -11.30 -6.84
N PHE A 66 6.71 -11.22 -7.98
CA PHE A 66 7.73 -12.19 -8.38
C PHE A 66 9.13 -11.86 -7.85
N THR A 67 9.34 -10.66 -7.31
CA THR A 67 10.61 -10.29 -6.64
C THR A 67 10.72 -10.84 -5.22
N LYS A 68 9.64 -11.44 -4.67
CA LYS A 68 9.66 -12.17 -3.41
C LYS A 68 9.74 -13.68 -3.65
N PRO A 69 10.43 -14.46 -2.80
CA PRO A 69 10.48 -15.92 -2.93
C PRO A 69 9.08 -16.54 -2.93
N LEU A 70 8.81 -17.42 -3.88
CA LEU A 70 7.59 -18.23 -3.95
C LEU A 70 7.62 -19.43 -3.01
N THR A 71 8.80 -19.75 -2.46
CA THR A 71 9.06 -20.88 -1.58
C THR A 71 9.26 -20.40 -0.14
N GLY A 72 8.69 -21.12 0.83
CA GLY A 72 8.82 -20.81 2.25
C GLY A 72 7.69 -21.42 3.06
N SER A 73 7.72 -21.22 4.37
CA SER A 73 6.71 -21.71 5.31
C SER A 73 5.33 -21.04 5.10
N GLN A 74 5.30 -19.86 4.46
CA GLN A 74 4.07 -19.10 4.25
C GLN A 74 3.76 -18.97 2.74
N PRO A 75 2.82 -19.73 2.21
CA PRO A 75 2.55 -19.80 0.76
C PRO A 75 2.02 -18.48 0.15
N LEU A 76 1.57 -17.54 0.99
CA LEU A 76 1.08 -16.23 0.54
C LEU A 76 2.08 -15.08 0.68
N ASN A 77 3.35 -15.34 1.04
CA ASN A 77 4.34 -14.26 1.22
C ASN A 77 4.61 -13.47 -0.06
N ALA A 78 4.67 -14.17 -1.19
CA ALA A 78 4.86 -13.54 -2.50
C ALA A 78 3.55 -12.99 -3.11
N THR A 79 2.40 -13.24 -2.48
CA THR A 79 1.11 -12.69 -2.89
C THR A 79 0.84 -11.45 -2.06
N ASP A 80 0.86 -10.28 -2.68
CA ASP A 80 0.53 -9.04 -1.98
C ASP A 80 -0.97 -9.01 -1.65
N MET A 81 -1.82 -9.26 -2.63
CA MET A 81 -3.27 -9.24 -2.46
C MET A 81 -3.93 -10.46 -3.10
N VAL A 82 -4.93 -11.03 -2.44
CA VAL A 82 -5.88 -12.00 -2.99
C VAL A 82 -7.16 -11.93 -2.17
N TYR A 83 -8.19 -11.29 -2.72
CA TYR A 83 -9.44 -11.08 -2.01
C TYR A 83 -10.64 -10.96 -2.95
N LEU A 84 -11.83 -11.11 -2.38
CA LEU A 84 -13.11 -10.86 -3.02
C LEU A 84 -13.75 -9.61 -2.42
N ASP A 85 -14.32 -8.77 -3.27
CA ASP A 85 -15.19 -7.66 -2.90
C ASP A 85 -16.61 -7.98 -3.32
N TYR A 86 -17.55 -7.77 -2.42
CA TYR A 86 -18.97 -7.82 -2.72
C TYR A 86 -19.63 -6.49 -2.41
N LYS A 87 -20.07 -5.79 -3.44
CA LYS A 87 -20.74 -4.49 -3.34
C LYS A 87 -22.24 -4.63 -3.45
N VAL A 88 -22.96 -4.11 -2.45
CA VAL A 88 -24.42 -4.01 -2.42
C VAL A 88 -24.85 -2.64 -1.92
N GLY A 89 -25.49 -1.86 -2.79
CA GLY A 89 -25.82 -0.47 -2.50
C GLY A 89 -24.55 0.35 -2.16
N ASN A 90 -24.56 0.97 -1.00
CA ASN A 90 -23.44 1.78 -0.50
C ASN A 90 -22.46 0.98 0.38
N TRP A 91 -22.61 -0.34 0.46
CA TRP A 91 -21.75 -1.21 1.26
C TRP A 91 -20.85 -2.04 0.37
N THR A 92 -19.59 -2.21 0.78
CA THR A 92 -18.65 -3.16 0.19
C THR A 92 -18.12 -4.06 1.30
N PHE A 93 -18.21 -5.37 1.09
CA PHE A 93 -17.69 -6.41 1.98
C PHE A 93 -16.50 -7.06 1.30
N SER A 94 -15.36 -7.09 1.99
CA SER A 94 -14.14 -7.68 1.44
C SER A 94 -13.64 -8.81 2.33
N ALA A 95 -13.13 -9.88 1.71
CA ALA A 95 -12.56 -11.01 2.44
C ALA A 95 -11.36 -11.58 1.68
N GLY A 96 -10.24 -11.80 2.40
CA GLY A 96 -8.99 -12.32 1.87
C GLY A 96 -7.77 -11.54 2.33
N LYS A 97 -6.63 -11.70 1.63
CA LYS A 97 -5.44 -10.90 1.88
C LYS A 97 -5.58 -9.57 1.15
N GLN A 98 -5.68 -8.51 1.89
CA GLN A 98 -5.98 -7.16 1.44
C GLN A 98 -5.08 -6.11 2.10
N VAL A 99 -5.13 -4.87 1.64
CA VAL A 99 -4.40 -3.75 2.23
C VAL A 99 -4.85 -3.54 3.67
N LEU A 100 -3.90 -3.39 4.57
CA LEU A 100 -4.15 -3.01 5.96
C LEU A 100 -4.65 -1.56 6.01
N GLN A 101 -5.77 -1.30 6.66
CA GLN A 101 -6.41 0.02 6.70
C GLN A 101 -5.81 0.89 7.81
N CYS A 102 -4.54 1.33 7.64
CA CYS A 102 -3.83 2.09 8.68
C CYS A 102 -3.67 3.59 8.42
N GLY A 103 -4.19 4.11 7.31
CA GLY A 103 -4.24 5.55 7.00
C GLY A 103 -2.89 6.20 6.71
N GLY A 104 -2.95 7.49 6.31
CA GLY A 104 -1.81 8.25 5.80
C GLY A 104 -1.60 8.08 4.29
N PHE A 105 -1.22 9.15 3.59
CA PHE A 105 -1.05 9.15 2.13
C PHE A 105 0.21 8.39 1.70
N GLU A 106 1.29 8.41 2.51
CA GLU A 106 2.45 7.58 2.24
C GLU A 106 2.06 6.09 2.21
N TYR A 107 1.19 5.67 3.14
CA TYR A 107 0.77 4.28 3.22
C TYR A 107 -0.27 3.91 2.17
N ASP A 108 -1.13 4.85 1.77
CA ASP A 108 -2.15 4.66 0.72
C ASP A 108 -1.54 4.62 -0.69
N ALA A 109 -0.37 5.22 -0.87
CA ALA A 109 0.35 5.19 -2.13
C ALA A 109 0.75 3.77 -2.53
N ALA A 110 0.70 3.45 -3.82
CA ALA A 110 1.17 2.16 -4.29
C ALA A 110 2.68 1.99 -3.99
N PRO A 111 3.12 0.87 -3.42
CA PRO A 111 4.53 0.69 -3.05
C PRO A 111 5.52 0.91 -4.19
N ILE A 112 5.12 0.63 -5.44
CA ILE A 112 5.93 0.87 -6.64
C ILE A 112 6.17 2.37 -6.92
N ASP A 113 5.41 3.25 -6.30
CA ASP A 113 5.49 4.71 -6.46
C ASP A 113 6.28 5.38 -5.33
N ILE A 114 6.73 4.60 -4.33
CA ILE A 114 7.51 5.08 -3.20
C ILE A 114 8.99 4.78 -3.45
N HIS A 115 9.85 5.81 -3.45
CA HIS A 115 11.28 5.72 -3.69
C HIS A 115 12.08 5.72 -2.39
N PHE A 116 11.66 6.51 -1.42
CA PHE A 116 12.11 6.43 -0.03
C PHE A 116 10.92 6.68 0.90
N SER A 117 10.99 6.17 2.12
CA SER A 117 9.87 6.15 3.05
C SER A 117 10.31 6.35 4.50
N THR A 118 9.31 6.53 5.37
CA THR A 118 9.50 6.42 6.81
C THR A 118 10.00 5.04 7.21
N GLU A 119 10.63 4.92 8.38
CA GLU A 119 10.99 3.64 9.00
C GLU A 119 9.75 2.79 9.22
N PHE A 120 8.67 3.41 9.67
CA PHE A 120 7.39 2.74 9.85
C PHE A 120 6.91 2.04 8.57
N TYR A 121 6.90 2.76 7.43
CA TYR A 121 6.47 2.19 6.16
C TYR A 121 7.39 1.08 5.67
N SER A 122 8.70 1.21 5.89
CA SER A 122 9.71 0.24 5.45
C SER A 122 9.55 -1.12 6.14
N HIS A 123 9.03 -1.14 7.36
CA HIS A 123 8.96 -2.34 8.18
C HIS A 123 7.55 -2.92 8.35
N ILE A 124 6.50 -2.11 8.16
CA ILE A 124 5.13 -2.62 8.29
C ILE A 124 4.77 -3.55 7.13
N GLU A 125 4.16 -4.68 7.43
CA GLU A 125 3.59 -5.54 6.39
C GLU A 125 2.23 -5.01 5.94
N CYS A 126 2.21 -4.40 4.74
CA CYS A 126 1.07 -3.67 4.18
C CYS A 126 -0.15 -4.54 3.84
N TYR A 127 -0.01 -5.85 3.72
CA TYR A 127 -1.08 -6.75 3.25
C TYR A 127 -1.37 -7.83 4.27
N GLN A 128 -2.59 -7.84 4.80
CA GLN A 128 -2.99 -8.76 5.86
C GLN A 128 -4.23 -9.58 5.47
N LEU A 129 -4.29 -10.83 5.95
CA LEU A 129 -5.45 -11.69 5.82
C LEU A 129 -6.54 -11.23 6.78
N GLY A 130 -7.74 -10.97 6.26
CA GLY A 130 -8.84 -10.49 7.08
C GLY A 130 -10.12 -10.24 6.31
N VAL A 131 -11.02 -9.53 6.96
CA VAL A 131 -12.29 -9.08 6.43
C VAL A 131 -12.43 -7.59 6.66
N SER A 132 -13.10 -6.89 5.74
CA SER A 132 -13.44 -5.49 5.93
C SER A 132 -14.85 -5.18 5.43
N VAL A 133 -15.42 -4.11 5.98
CA VAL A 133 -16.69 -3.55 5.57
C VAL A 133 -16.48 -2.06 5.33
N ALA A 134 -16.74 -1.61 4.11
CA ALA A 134 -16.72 -0.22 3.73
C ALA A 134 -18.13 0.29 3.51
N ARG A 135 -18.39 1.53 3.92
CA ARG A 135 -19.63 2.24 3.67
C ARG A 135 -19.36 3.58 2.99
N GLN A 136 -19.95 3.76 1.82
CA GLN A 136 -19.94 5.04 1.13
C GLN A 136 -20.94 6.00 1.78
N LEU A 137 -20.49 7.19 2.16
CA LEU A 137 -21.24 8.26 2.81
C LEU A 137 -21.18 9.53 1.95
N GLY A 138 -21.94 9.57 0.85
CA GLY A 138 -21.76 10.57 -0.20
C GLY A 138 -20.37 10.40 -0.84
N ASP A 139 -19.56 11.45 -0.79
CA ASP A 139 -18.18 11.43 -1.33
C ASP A 139 -17.14 10.88 -0.32
N TYR A 140 -17.55 10.56 0.90
CA TYR A 140 -16.68 10.02 1.96
C TYR A 140 -16.86 8.51 2.09
N GLU A 141 -15.83 7.84 2.59
CA GLU A 141 -15.86 6.42 2.88
C GLU A 141 -15.41 6.14 4.32
N LEU A 142 -16.14 5.25 4.98
CA LEU A 142 -15.78 4.71 6.29
C LEU A 142 -15.52 3.21 6.15
N VAL A 143 -14.35 2.73 6.59
CA VAL A 143 -13.95 1.33 6.50
C VAL A 143 -13.65 0.80 7.90
N GLY A 144 -14.32 -0.30 8.27
CA GLY A 144 -13.96 -1.14 9.41
C GLY A 144 -13.26 -2.41 8.93
N GLN A 145 -12.12 -2.77 9.52
CA GLN A 145 -11.39 -3.98 9.16
C GLN A 145 -11.00 -4.78 10.39
N PHE A 146 -11.15 -6.10 10.31
CA PHE A 146 -10.59 -7.08 11.24
C PHE A 146 -9.64 -7.99 10.48
N CYS A 147 -8.37 -8.06 10.88
CA CYS A 147 -7.38 -8.80 10.15
C CYS A 147 -6.27 -9.34 11.08
N ARG A 148 -5.32 -10.09 10.51
CA ARG A 148 -4.07 -10.45 11.18
C ARG A 148 -3.28 -9.19 11.49
N SER A 149 -2.67 -9.12 12.68
CA SER A 149 -1.82 -7.98 13.04
C SER A 149 -0.56 -7.95 12.16
N PRO A 150 -0.09 -6.76 11.74
CA PRO A 150 1.19 -6.63 11.04
C PRO A 150 2.39 -7.08 11.90
N TYR A 151 2.27 -7.06 13.22
CA TYR A 151 3.30 -7.59 14.13
C TYR A 151 3.41 -9.12 14.10
N ALA A 152 2.40 -9.83 13.62
CA ALA A 152 2.41 -11.29 13.56
C ALA A 152 3.43 -11.88 12.57
N SER A 153 3.88 -11.09 11.60
CA SER A 153 4.96 -11.47 10.68
C SER A 153 6.36 -11.20 11.24
N MET A 154 6.46 -10.36 12.28
CA MET A 154 7.72 -9.95 12.90
C MET A 154 8.10 -10.85 14.08
N GLU A 155 7.13 -11.55 14.70
CA GLU A 155 7.40 -12.54 15.71
C GLU A 155 7.77 -13.89 15.09
N ALA A 156 8.88 -14.49 15.56
CA ALA A 156 9.32 -15.84 15.18
C ALA A 156 8.37 -16.96 15.66
N ALA A 157 7.30 -16.63 16.36
CA ALA A 157 6.32 -17.59 16.88
C ALA A 157 5.28 -17.95 15.82
N GLU A 158 5.48 -19.05 15.12
CA GLU A 158 4.66 -19.60 14.03
C GLU A 158 3.18 -19.86 14.38
N ASN A 159 2.74 -19.68 15.62
CA ASN A 159 1.40 -20.06 16.09
C ASN A 159 0.55 -18.91 16.66
N ASN A 160 1.04 -17.68 16.74
CA ASN A 160 0.27 -16.60 17.33
C ASN A 160 -0.54 -15.86 16.22
N ALA A 161 -1.84 -16.15 16.19
CA ALA A 161 -2.80 -15.39 15.38
C ALA A 161 -3.06 -14.01 16.03
N LEU A 162 -2.05 -13.14 16.06
CA LEU A 162 -2.20 -11.76 16.52
C LEU A 162 -3.21 -11.06 15.63
N LYS A 163 -4.03 -10.22 16.24
CA LYS A 163 -5.21 -9.59 15.60
C LYS A 163 -5.03 -8.09 15.48
N ALA A 164 -5.69 -7.52 14.49
CA ALA A 164 -5.79 -6.07 14.31
C ALA A 164 -7.23 -5.66 14.07
N PHE A 165 -7.60 -4.51 14.62
CA PHE A 165 -8.86 -3.82 14.39
C PHE A 165 -8.55 -2.44 13.86
N ASN A 166 -9.10 -2.10 12.70
CA ASN A 166 -8.82 -0.87 12.01
C ASN A 166 -10.11 -0.14 11.68
N LEU A 167 -10.10 1.16 11.86
CA LEU A 167 -11.14 2.07 11.42
C LEU A 167 -10.47 3.15 10.56
N LEU A 168 -10.92 3.30 9.32
CA LEU A 168 -10.39 4.29 8.38
C LEU A 168 -11.53 5.19 7.90
N PHE A 169 -11.27 6.48 7.87
CA PHE A 169 -12.11 7.50 7.25
C PHE A 169 -11.34 8.13 6.09
N ARG A 170 -11.95 8.10 4.91
CA ARG A 170 -11.38 8.61 3.67
C ARG A 170 -12.27 9.70 3.10
N GLY A 171 -11.66 10.84 2.75
CA GLY A 171 -12.34 11.96 2.11
C GLY A 171 -12.53 11.79 0.60
N PRO A 172 -13.16 12.78 -0.05
CA PRO A 172 -13.49 12.73 -1.45
C PRO A 172 -12.23 12.86 -2.31
N TYR A 173 -11.96 11.84 -3.14
CA TYR A 173 -10.91 11.93 -4.16
C TYR A 173 -11.39 12.69 -5.39
N GLY A 174 -10.53 13.57 -5.92
CA GLY A 174 -10.77 14.26 -7.20
C GLY A 174 -11.78 15.40 -7.16
N SER A 175 -12.27 15.80 -5.98
CA SER A 175 -13.18 16.95 -5.83
C SER A 175 -12.44 18.29 -5.69
N GLY A 176 -11.10 18.25 -5.58
CA GLY A 176 -10.25 19.42 -5.30
C GLY A 176 -10.36 19.88 -3.84
N GLY A 177 -9.39 20.68 -3.39
CA GLY A 177 -9.37 21.22 -2.04
C GLY A 177 -8.76 20.26 -1.01
N TRP A 178 -9.46 20.00 0.09
CA TRP A 178 -8.94 19.20 1.20
C TRP A 178 -9.50 17.78 1.18
N ILE A 179 -8.59 16.79 1.27
CA ILE A 179 -8.88 15.36 1.30
C ILE A 179 -8.28 14.76 2.58
N PRO A 180 -9.10 14.44 3.59
CA PRO A 180 -8.65 13.74 4.80
C PRO A 180 -8.49 12.23 4.55
N LEU A 181 -7.51 11.61 5.22
CA LEU A 181 -7.31 10.17 5.28
C LEU A 181 -6.87 9.79 6.70
N TYR A 182 -7.83 9.52 7.56
CA TYR A 182 -7.62 9.30 8.99
C TYR A 182 -7.86 7.85 9.38
N SER A 183 -7.09 7.37 10.35
CA SER A 183 -7.35 6.05 10.92
C SER A 183 -7.13 5.98 12.41
N ALA A 184 -7.80 5.00 13.03
CA ALA A 184 -7.58 4.55 14.39
C ALA A 184 -7.44 3.03 14.37
N ASN A 185 -6.35 2.50 14.91
CA ASN A 185 -5.96 1.13 14.78
C ASN A 185 -5.57 0.55 16.14
N LEU A 186 -5.94 -0.70 16.37
CA LEU A 186 -5.48 -1.51 17.50
C LEU A 186 -4.75 -2.71 16.96
N PHE A 187 -3.44 -2.75 17.13
CA PHE A 187 -2.57 -3.84 16.71
C PHE A 187 -2.16 -4.68 17.92
N GLU A 188 -2.52 -5.94 17.93
CA GLU A 188 -1.98 -6.87 18.91
C GLU A 188 -0.50 -7.10 18.61
N VAL A 189 0.37 -6.74 19.56
CA VAL A 189 1.84 -6.86 19.44
C VAL A 189 2.31 -8.21 19.97
N THR A 190 1.80 -8.58 21.13
CA THR A 190 1.95 -9.92 21.73
C THR A 190 0.57 -10.34 22.25
N PRO A 191 0.31 -11.63 22.51
CA PRO A 191 -1.01 -12.10 22.94
C PRO A 191 -1.62 -11.27 24.06
N GLY A 192 -2.76 -10.64 23.79
CA GLY A 192 -3.50 -9.78 24.72
C GLY A 192 -2.91 -8.41 24.98
N LYS A 193 -1.79 -8.03 24.33
CA LYS A 193 -1.19 -6.69 24.46
C LYS A 193 -1.31 -5.93 23.16
N TYR A 194 -1.96 -4.77 23.20
CA TYR A 194 -2.25 -3.95 22.04
C TYR A 194 -1.47 -2.65 22.04
N SER A 195 -0.94 -2.26 20.89
CA SER A 195 -0.52 -0.91 20.55
C SER A 195 -1.69 -0.19 19.89
N PHE A 196 -2.00 1.00 20.33
CA PHE A 196 -2.91 1.90 19.62
C PHE A 196 -2.09 2.76 18.66
N GLN A 197 -2.54 2.84 17.42
CA GLN A 197 -1.98 3.72 16.41
C GLN A 197 -3.10 4.60 15.84
N PHE A 198 -2.77 5.85 15.57
CA PHE A 198 -3.62 6.71 14.75
C PHE A 198 -2.80 7.33 13.63
N SER A 199 -3.48 7.65 12.53
CA SER A 199 -2.90 8.38 11.40
C SER A 199 -3.80 9.54 11.02
N LEU A 200 -3.19 10.69 10.76
CA LEU A 200 -3.85 11.90 10.28
C LEU A 200 -3.21 12.32 8.97
N GLY A 201 -3.76 11.81 7.86
CA GLY A 201 -3.33 12.18 6.52
C GLY A 201 -4.19 13.34 5.99
N ASN A 202 -3.55 14.37 5.45
CA ASN A 202 -4.21 15.50 4.85
C ASN A 202 -3.58 15.79 3.49
N ARG A 203 -4.37 15.78 2.43
CA ARG A 203 -3.96 16.21 1.09
C ARG A 203 -4.72 17.46 0.72
N PHE A 204 -3.98 18.44 0.23
CA PHE A 204 -4.50 19.72 -0.26
C PHE A 204 -4.21 19.83 -1.76
N GLU A 205 -5.23 19.81 -2.58
CA GLU A 205 -5.14 20.06 -4.02
C GLU A 205 -5.30 21.55 -4.27
N ILE A 206 -4.19 22.29 -4.25
CA ILE A 206 -4.15 23.74 -4.37
C ILE A 206 -4.57 24.17 -5.80
N THR A 207 -4.03 23.44 -6.79
CA THR A 207 -4.40 23.56 -8.20
C THR A 207 -4.39 22.19 -8.86
N ARG A 208 -4.76 22.10 -10.14
CA ARG A 208 -4.61 20.87 -10.93
C ARG A 208 -3.15 20.39 -11.06
N SER A 209 -2.19 21.31 -10.85
CA SER A 209 -0.76 21.04 -11.02
C SER A 209 0.03 21.12 -9.71
N LEU A 210 -0.61 21.39 -8.58
CA LEU A 210 0.05 21.53 -7.29
C LEU A 210 -0.77 20.85 -6.20
N ALA A 211 -0.20 19.83 -5.56
CA ALA A 211 -0.75 19.17 -4.41
C ALA A 211 0.28 19.13 -3.26
N PHE A 212 -0.23 19.15 -2.04
CA PHE A 212 0.54 19.06 -0.81
C PHE A 212 -0.07 18.02 0.11
N GLU A 213 0.76 17.16 0.71
CA GLU A 213 0.32 16.13 1.64
C GLU A 213 1.08 16.26 2.97
N LEU A 214 0.34 16.05 4.05
CA LEU A 214 0.87 15.96 5.41
C LEU A 214 0.31 14.73 6.09
N ASP A 215 1.19 13.83 6.52
CA ASP A 215 0.84 12.70 7.34
C ASP A 215 1.48 12.83 8.73
N PHE A 216 0.71 12.48 9.73
CA PHE A 216 1.19 12.29 11.08
C PHE A 216 0.69 10.94 11.60
N ILE A 217 1.60 10.08 12.06
CA ILE A 217 1.30 8.76 12.59
C ILE A 217 1.85 8.69 14.01
N GLY A 218 0.97 8.48 14.99
CA GLY A 218 1.36 8.29 16.38
C GLY A 218 1.08 6.88 16.85
N ARG A 219 2.00 6.29 17.59
CA ARG A 219 1.92 4.90 18.09
C ARG A 219 2.13 4.86 19.59
N SER A 220 1.33 4.07 20.29
CA SER A 220 1.50 3.83 21.72
C SER A 220 2.31 2.56 21.99
N ALA A 221 3.04 2.52 23.08
CA ALA A 221 3.50 1.24 23.62
C ALA A 221 2.31 0.44 24.18
N PRO A 222 2.37 -0.90 24.19
CA PRO A 222 1.38 -1.71 24.87
C PRO A 222 1.22 -1.31 26.35
N GLY A 223 -0.03 -1.00 26.74
CA GLY A 223 -0.34 -0.54 28.10
C GLY A 223 -0.03 0.92 28.39
N SER A 224 0.36 1.73 27.41
CA SER A 224 0.61 3.17 27.52
C SER A 224 -0.17 3.92 26.47
N LEU A 225 -0.60 5.15 26.77
CA LEU A 225 -1.26 6.05 25.81
C LEU A 225 -0.34 7.20 25.34
N SER A 226 0.98 7.06 25.50
CA SER A 226 1.92 8.08 25.04
C SER A 226 2.10 7.97 23.51
N LEU A 227 1.47 8.84 22.75
CA LEU A 227 1.34 8.78 21.28
C LEU A 227 2.38 9.60 20.51
N PHE A 228 3.12 10.50 21.19
CA PHE A 228 4.06 11.43 20.55
C PHE A 228 5.53 11.05 20.76
N ARG A 229 5.79 9.93 21.43
CA ARG A 229 7.15 9.43 21.70
C ARG A 229 7.57 8.33 20.73
N ASP A 230 6.60 7.74 20.03
CA ASP A 230 6.79 6.85 18.88
C ASP A 230 5.90 7.39 17.75
N MET A 231 6.50 8.07 16.78
CA MET A 231 5.76 8.78 15.73
C MET A 231 6.52 8.86 14.42
N SER A 232 5.77 9.04 13.36
CA SER A 232 6.27 9.38 12.02
C SER A 232 5.54 10.61 11.50
N ALA A 233 6.25 11.51 10.84
CA ALA A 233 5.69 12.67 10.15
C ALA A 233 6.21 12.73 8.73
N ILE A 234 5.34 13.01 7.77
CA ILE A 234 5.66 13.10 6.36
C ILE A 234 5.09 14.40 5.79
N ALA A 235 5.89 15.09 5.00
CA ALA A 235 5.45 16.19 4.16
C ALA A 235 5.83 15.87 2.70
N TYR A 236 4.87 16.03 1.80
CA TYR A 236 5.07 15.73 0.39
C TYR A 236 4.42 16.83 -0.47
N VAL A 237 5.13 17.27 -1.50
CA VAL A 237 4.66 18.24 -2.49
C VAL A 237 4.83 17.64 -3.86
N SER A 238 3.78 17.68 -4.67
CA SER A 238 3.81 17.32 -6.10
C SER A 238 3.49 18.54 -6.93
N ILE A 239 4.32 18.79 -7.95
CA ILE A 239 4.17 19.88 -8.91
C ILE A 239 4.23 19.30 -10.32
N ILE A 240 3.20 19.57 -11.13
CA ILE A 240 3.12 19.15 -12.53
C ILE A 240 3.27 20.40 -13.41
N PRO A 241 4.51 20.84 -13.69
CA PRO A 241 4.74 22.06 -14.48
C PRO A 241 4.29 21.90 -15.93
N VAL A 242 4.38 20.69 -16.47
CA VAL A 242 3.94 20.30 -17.82
C VAL A 242 3.44 18.86 -17.80
N GLU A 243 2.60 18.45 -18.75
CA GLU A 243 1.93 17.15 -18.77
C GLU A 243 2.90 15.93 -18.77
N TRP A 244 4.11 16.11 -19.28
CA TRP A 244 5.13 15.06 -19.38
C TRP A 244 6.14 15.07 -18.22
N CYS A 245 6.01 15.99 -17.24
CA CYS A 245 6.93 16.09 -16.10
C CYS A 245 6.16 16.34 -14.80
N GLU A 246 6.50 15.58 -13.77
CA GLU A 246 6.07 15.78 -12.39
C GLU A 246 7.30 15.87 -11.50
N ILE A 247 7.36 16.90 -10.66
CA ILE A 247 8.43 17.14 -9.69
C ILE A 247 7.86 16.92 -8.30
N MET A 248 8.61 16.22 -7.44
CA MET A 248 8.18 15.89 -6.09
C MET A 248 9.27 16.25 -5.09
N VAL A 249 8.82 16.82 -3.97
CA VAL A 249 9.66 17.05 -2.79
C VAL A 249 9.03 16.29 -1.63
N LYS A 250 9.84 15.51 -0.91
CA LYS A 250 9.36 14.74 0.24
C LYS A 250 10.33 14.89 1.41
N GLY A 251 9.77 15.07 2.60
CA GLY A 251 10.48 14.99 3.86
C GLY A 251 9.80 13.98 4.77
N THR A 252 10.55 13.17 5.48
CA THR A 252 10.05 12.23 6.48
C THR A 252 10.83 12.39 7.78
N PHE A 253 10.15 12.18 8.89
CA PHE A 253 10.76 12.15 10.22
C PHE A 253 10.16 11.00 11.02
N ASP A 254 11.03 10.16 11.58
CA ASP A 254 10.67 9.07 12.48
C ASP A 254 11.34 9.29 13.83
N ARG A 255 10.59 9.05 14.90
CA ARG A 255 11.08 9.07 16.27
C ARG A 255 10.46 7.96 17.08
N ASN A 256 11.27 7.23 17.84
CA ASN A 256 10.80 6.34 18.89
C ASN A 256 11.76 6.36 20.08
N ASP A 257 11.36 6.97 21.17
CA ASP A 257 12.06 6.95 22.46
C ASP A 257 11.25 6.21 23.56
N LEU A 258 10.22 5.45 23.14
CA LEU A 258 9.21 4.89 24.05
C LEU A 258 9.45 3.40 24.35
N TRP A 259 9.52 2.55 23.33
CA TRP A 259 9.52 1.10 23.50
C TRP A 259 10.21 0.37 22.34
N ASP A 260 10.50 -0.93 22.54
CA ASP A 260 11.12 -1.76 21.49
C ASP A 260 10.08 -2.14 20.44
N ASN A 261 9.86 -1.20 19.50
CA ASN A 261 8.93 -1.35 18.40
C ASN A 261 9.69 -1.87 17.17
N PRO A 262 9.38 -3.06 16.65
CA PRO A 262 10.09 -3.60 15.48
C PRO A 262 9.81 -2.82 14.18
N MET A 263 8.81 -1.95 14.15
CA MET A 263 8.53 -1.08 12.98
C MET A 263 9.34 0.21 12.99
N VAL A 264 9.65 0.73 14.17
CA VAL A 264 10.52 1.89 14.35
C VAL A 264 11.34 1.64 15.59
N GLU A 265 12.62 1.32 15.40
CA GLU A 265 13.52 0.90 16.47
C GLU A 265 13.59 1.95 17.60
N LYS A 266 13.66 1.47 18.86
CA LYS A 266 13.84 2.35 20.01
C LYS A 266 15.16 3.11 19.94
N GLY A 267 15.10 4.41 20.19
CA GLY A 267 16.23 5.32 20.02
C GLY A 267 16.31 5.92 18.60
N CYS A 268 15.43 5.49 17.69
CA CYS A 268 15.34 6.08 16.36
C CYS A 268 15.01 7.57 16.45
N SER A 269 15.79 8.38 15.73
CA SER A 269 15.49 9.77 15.40
C SER A 269 16.06 10.00 14.00
N ASN A 270 15.27 9.64 12.98
CA ASN A 270 15.71 9.64 11.59
C ASN A 270 14.92 10.67 10.77
N PHE A 271 15.68 11.48 10.03
CA PHE A 271 15.12 12.46 9.10
C PHE A 271 15.62 12.14 7.70
N LYS A 272 14.70 12.10 6.73
CA LYS A 272 15.03 11.96 5.30
C LYS A 272 14.39 13.11 4.54
N VAL A 273 15.12 13.67 3.58
CA VAL A 273 14.60 14.70 2.67
C VAL A 273 15.07 14.40 1.26
N GLY A 274 14.19 14.55 0.30
CA GLY A 274 14.52 14.26 -1.09
C GLY A 274 13.68 15.04 -2.10
N LEU A 275 14.23 15.04 -3.31
CA LEU A 275 13.66 15.63 -4.51
C LEU A 275 13.62 14.56 -5.60
N GLY A 276 12.51 14.47 -6.31
CA GLY A 276 12.35 13.53 -7.41
C GLY A 276 11.68 14.15 -8.62
N ALA A 277 11.84 13.50 -9.76
CA ALA A 277 11.13 13.83 -10.97
C ALA A 277 10.67 12.57 -11.70
N TYR A 278 9.45 12.61 -12.21
CA TYR A 278 8.94 11.68 -13.20
C TYR A 278 8.89 12.34 -14.57
N PHE A 279 9.31 11.59 -15.58
CA PHE A 279 9.17 11.96 -16.97
C PHE A 279 8.31 10.92 -17.67
N PHE A 280 7.24 11.39 -18.34
CA PHE A 280 6.29 10.55 -19.08
C PHE A 280 6.56 10.67 -20.58
N PRO A 281 7.34 9.73 -21.18
CA PRO A 281 7.70 9.79 -22.58
C PRO A 281 6.49 9.60 -23.52
N LEU A 282 5.46 8.91 -23.04
CA LEU A 282 4.20 8.69 -23.75
C LEU A 282 3.16 9.65 -23.17
N LYS A 283 2.99 10.84 -23.77
CA LYS A 283 2.14 11.92 -23.26
C LYS A 283 0.69 11.50 -22.98
N GLU A 284 0.11 10.69 -23.86
CA GLU A 284 -1.27 10.22 -23.75
C GLU A 284 -1.43 8.99 -22.82
N ASN A 285 -0.32 8.30 -22.53
CA ASN A 285 -0.33 7.08 -21.77
C ASN A 285 0.79 7.08 -20.70
N LYS A 286 0.42 7.37 -19.45
CA LYS A 286 1.35 7.41 -18.32
C LYS A 286 1.78 6.02 -17.79
N THR A 287 1.61 4.97 -18.59
CA THR A 287 2.02 3.60 -18.19
C THR A 287 3.53 3.42 -18.13
N VAL A 288 4.29 4.24 -18.87
CA VAL A 288 5.76 4.28 -18.83
C VAL A 288 6.17 5.60 -18.22
N ARG A 289 7.01 5.55 -17.21
CA ARG A 289 7.65 6.74 -16.64
C ARG A 289 9.11 6.47 -16.35
N LEU A 290 9.96 7.41 -16.69
CA LEU A 290 11.33 7.47 -16.21
C LEU A 290 11.33 8.22 -14.90
N HIS A 291 12.22 7.85 -13.98
CA HIS A 291 12.33 8.54 -12.70
C HIS A 291 13.79 8.83 -12.36
N CYS A 292 13.97 9.94 -11.66
CA CYS A 292 15.22 10.32 -11.03
C CYS A 292 14.88 10.91 -9.65
N TYR A 293 15.45 10.33 -8.60
CA TYR A 293 15.26 10.74 -7.22
C TYR A 293 16.61 10.91 -6.54
N TYR A 294 16.72 11.94 -5.75
CA TYR A 294 17.79 12.15 -4.78
C TYR A 294 17.18 12.26 -3.40
N TRP A 295 17.77 11.62 -2.42
CA TRP A 295 17.45 11.87 -1.01
C TRP A 295 18.69 11.79 -0.13
N HIS A 296 18.62 12.53 0.96
CA HIS A 296 19.58 12.54 2.05
C HIS A 296 18.92 11.96 3.30
N SER A 297 19.67 11.15 4.06
CA SER A 297 19.31 10.64 5.38
C SER A 297 20.52 10.60 6.29
N SER A 298 20.34 10.17 7.55
CA SER A 298 21.45 9.89 8.46
C SER A 298 22.42 8.82 7.94
N GLU A 299 21.99 7.97 7.01
CA GLU A 299 22.77 6.90 6.40
C GLU A 299 23.61 7.37 5.20
N GLY A 300 23.34 8.56 4.67
CA GLY A 300 24.07 9.13 3.53
C GLY A 300 23.21 9.78 2.47
N ASN A 301 23.77 9.84 1.26
CA ASN A 301 23.15 10.40 0.08
C ASN A 301 22.86 9.30 -0.92
N PHE A 302 21.68 9.34 -1.51
CA PHE A 302 21.20 8.33 -2.44
C PHE A 302 20.66 8.99 -3.71
N VAL A 303 21.01 8.43 -4.86
CA VAL A 303 20.39 8.80 -6.14
C VAL A 303 19.83 7.54 -6.79
N GLN A 304 18.56 7.55 -7.10
CA GLN A 304 17.87 6.46 -7.78
C GLN A 304 17.39 6.94 -9.15
N THR A 305 17.78 6.24 -10.21
CA THR A 305 17.29 6.49 -11.57
C THR A 305 16.76 5.21 -12.18
N GLY A 306 15.73 5.31 -12.99
CA GLY A 306 15.21 4.09 -13.61
C GLY A 306 13.91 4.31 -14.35
N ILE A 307 13.24 3.18 -14.58
CA ILE A 307 11.98 3.09 -15.30
C ILE A 307 10.94 2.38 -14.45
N THR A 308 9.72 2.90 -14.46
CA THR A 308 8.51 2.21 -14.01
C THR A 308 7.61 1.99 -15.20
N TRP A 309 7.15 0.75 -15.38
CA TRP A 309 6.27 0.38 -16.47
C TRP A 309 5.07 -0.42 -15.93
N LYS A 310 3.86 0.05 -16.24
CA LYS A 310 2.58 -0.52 -15.78
C LYS A 310 1.65 -0.84 -16.97
N PRO A 311 2.03 -1.78 -17.88
CA PRO A 311 1.21 -2.11 -19.03
C PRO A 311 -0.04 -2.89 -18.65
N THR A 312 -1.17 -2.56 -19.27
CA THR A 312 -2.33 -3.45 -19.32
C THR A 312 -2.13 -4.41 -20.46
N LEU A 313 -2.00 -5.71 -20.15
CA LEU A 313 -1.76 -6.76 -21.15
C LEU A 313 -3.06 -7.23 -21.81
N LEU A 314 -4.13 -7.26 -21.02
CA LEU A 314 -5.43 -7.73 -21.45
C LEU A 314 -6.54 -6.96 -20.73
N ASN A 315 -7.52 -6.54 -21.49
CA ASN A 315 -8.74 -5.93 -20.95
C ASN A 315 -9.94 -6.46 -21.75
N LEU A 316 -10.65 -7.42 -21.17
CA LEU A 316 -11.79 -8.08 -21.78
C LEU A 316 -13.07 -7.62 -21.08
N ASP A 317 -14.08 -7.26 -21.86
CA ASP A 317 -15.43 -6.96 -21.41
C ASP A 317 -16.39 -7.93 -22.12
N PHE A 318 -16.83 -8.96 -21.40
CA PHE A 318 -17.71 -10.00 -21.91
C PHE A 318 -19.19 -9.60 -21.82
N ALA A 319 -19.52 -8.59 -21.01
CA ALA A 319 -20.90 -8.12 -20.84
C ALA A 319 -21.46 -7.46 -22.12
N ARG A 320 -20.58 -6.90 -22.97
CA ARG A 320 -20.97 -6.27 -24.24
C ARG A 320 -21.36 -7.22 -25.36
N LYS A 321 -21.14 -8.54 -25.24
CA LYS A 321 -21.44 -9.52 -26.29
C LYS A 321 -22.85 -10.09 -26.25
N ASN A 322 -23.65 -9.77 -25.23
CA ASN A 322 -25.00 -10.31 -25.03
C ASN A 322 -26.12 -9.29 -25.23
N ASN A 323 -25.86 -8.15 -25.88
CA ASN A 323 -26.87 -7.18 -26.32
C ASN A 323 -26.96 -7.09 -27.84
#